data_9a03045734763fc470b347c558231ce7
#
_entry.id   9a03045734763fc470b347c558231ce7
#
_cell.length_a   1.000
_cell.length_b   1.000
_cell.length_c   1.000
_cell.angle_alpha   90.00
_cell.angle_beta   90.00
_cell.angle_gamma   90.00
#
_symmetry.space_group_name_H-M   'P 1'
#
loop_
_entity.id
_entity.type
_entity.pdbx_description
1 polymer ?
#
loop_
_entity_poly.entity_id
_entity_poly.type
_entity_poly.pdbx_seq_one_letter_code
_entity_poly.pdbx_strand_id
1 'polypeptide(L)'
;LAFEPAEEDLMKRQPRSKEDSLVNKRFLGRIILSGIVIGLTAFGFFNFLIQTNHELAYAQTATFTFMAIAQLMHIFNVRKQSGFGLDKSFFKNKPLIGALILSMGLQLSAVYLPFMNELLGTSPLQAGTWGIIFLAASLSTLVVMGLKKAFQLK
;
A
#
# COMPACT_ATOMS: atom_id res chain seq x y z
N LEU A 1 -10.56 -0.28 8.94
CA LEU A 1 -11.43 -1.48 8.81
C LEU A 1 -12.63 -1.42 9.77
N ALA A 2 -12.48 -0.86 10.99
CA ALA A 2 -13.59 -0.75 11.96
C ALA A 2 -14.80 0.06 11.48
N PHE A 3 -14.62 0.93 10.49
CA PHE A 3 -15.65 1.78 9.90
C PHE A 3 -16.12 1.30 8.51
N GLU A 4 -15.76 0.08 8.13
CA GLU A 4 -16.19 -0.46 6.84
C GLU A 4 -17.63 -0.97 6.93
N PRO A 5 -18.55 -0.49 6.07
CA PRO A 5 -19.93 -1.00 6.06
C PRO A 5 -19.92 -2.49 5.72
N ALA A 6 -20.82 -3.24 6.36
CA ALA A 6 -20.97 -4.67 6.12
C ALA A 6 -21.25 -4.93 4.62
N GLU A 7 -20.58 -5.95 4.06
CA GLU A 7 -20.87 -6.40 2.70
C GLU A 7 -22.33 -6.90 2.60
N GLU A 8 -23.04 -6.55 1.52
CA GLU A 8 -24.45 -6.95 1.30
C GLU A 8 -24.63 -8.49 1.31
N ASP A 9 -23.57 -9.24 1.02
CA ASP A 9 -23.55 -10.71 1.00
C ASP A 9 -23.19 -11.36 2.35
N LEU A 10 -22.91 -10.56 3.39
CA LEU A 10 -22.48 -11.10 4.69
C LEU A 10 -23.50 -12.06 5.30
N MET A 11 -24.79 -11.73 5.17
CA MET A 11 -25.90 -12.52 5.70
C MET A 11 -26.16 -13.81 4.90
N LYS A 12 -25.62 -13.93 3.69
CA LYS A 12 -25.77 -15.13 2.85
C LYS A 12 -24.62 -16.13 3.02
N ARG A 13 -23.55 -15.74 3.70
CA ARG A 13 -22.39 -16.60 3.97
C ARG A 13 -22.66 -17.47 5.18
N GLN A 14 -22.23 -18.73 5.11
CA GLN A 14 -22.28 -19.62 6.28
C GLN A 14 -21.45 -19.03 7.42
N PRO A 15 -21.92 -19.13 8.68
CA PRO A 15 -21.16 -18.70 9.84
C PRO A 15 -19.79 -19.39 9.88
N ARG A 16 -18.77 -18.63 10.27
CA ARG A 16 -17.41 -19.14 10.41
C ARG A 16 -17.39 -20.20 11.53
N SER A 17 -16.72 -21.31 11.30
CA SER A 17 -16.50 -22.33 12.33
C SER A 17 -15.73 -21.73 13.52
N LYS A 18 -16.08 -22.13 14.75
CA LYS A 18 -15.37 -21.70 15.98
C LYS A 18 -13.91 -22.16 16.00
N GLU A 19 -13.57 -23.17 15.23
CA GLU A 19 -12.22 -23.74 15.10
C GLU A 19 -11.36 -23.01 14.05
N ASP A 20 -11.95 -22.16 13.22
CA ASP A 20 -11.21 -21.38 12.23
C ASP A 20 -10.40 -20.27 12.88
N SER A 21 -9.10 -20.46 13.04
CA SER A 21 -8.17 -19.45 13.51
C SER A 21 -8.29 -18.17 12.63
N LEU A 22 -8.32 -17.01 13.29
CA LEU A 22 -8.30 -15.71 12.61
C LEU A 22 -7.07 -15.54 11.70
N VAL A 23 -5.97 -16.19 12.10
CA VAL A 23 -4.71 -16.22 11.34
C VAL A 23 -4.50 -17.62 10.79
N ASN A 24 -5.10 -17.93 9.64
CA ASN A 24 -4.83 -19.20 8.97
C ASN A 24 -3.57 -19.10 8.08
N LYS A 25 -3.00 -20.26 7.67
CA LYS A 25 -1.79 -20.33 6.83
C LYS A 25 -1.92 -19.52 5.52
N ARG A 26 -3.12 -19.44 4.96
CA ARG A 26 -3.39 -18.65 3.74
C ARG A 26 -3.30 -17.15 4.00
N PHE A 27 -3.86 -16.69 5.11
CA PHE A 27 -3.77 -15.28 5.51
C PHE A 27 -2.31 -14.87 5.77
N LEU A 28 -1.56 -15.69 6.49
CA LEU A 28 -0.14 -15.46 6.73
C LEU A 28 0.66 -15.46 5.42
N GLY A 29 0.38 -16.38 4.51
CA GLY A 29 0.99 -16.42 3.18
C GLY A 29 0.77 -15.14 2.37
N ARG A 30 -0.43 -14.54 2.46
CA ARG A 30 -0.71 -13.24 1.81
C ARG A 30 0.13 -12.10 2.38
N ILE A 31 0.24 -12.03 3.70
CA ILE A 31 1.03 -10.99 4.37
C ILE A 31 2.49 -11.11 3.96
N ILE A 32 3.06 -12.31 4.07
CA ILE A 32 4.46 -12.58 3.71
C ILE A 32 4.71 -12.25 2.23
N LEU A 33 3.86 -12.73 1.34
CA LEU A 33 3.99 -12.47 -0.10
C LEU A 33 3.95 -10.98 -0.41
N SER A 34 2.99 -10.25 0.16
CA SER A 34 2.88 -8.81 -0.04
C SER A 34 4.09 -8.07 0.51
N GLY A 35 4.57 -8.47 1.70
CA GLY A 35 5.76 -7.89 2.32
C GLY A 35 7.02 -8.11 1.46
N ILE A 36 7.21 -9.31 0.94
CA ILE A 36 8.35 -9.64 0.06
C ILE A 36 8.30 -8.80 -1.22
N VAL A 37 7.16 -8.74 -1.90
CA VAL A 37 7.04 -7.99 -3.17
C VAL A 37 7.30 -6.50 -2.94
N ILE A 38 6.67 -5.89 -1.94
CA ILE A 38 6.85 -4.47 -1.63
C ILE A 38 8.29 -4.20 -1.18
N GLY A 39 8.86 -5.05 -0.32
CA GLY A 39 10.23 -4.92 0.18
C GLY A 39 11.29 -5.03 -0.92
N LEU A 40 11.16 -6.03 -1.81
CA LEU A 40 12.07 -6.17 -2.95
C LEU A 40 11.94 -5.01 -3.95
N THR A 41 10.73 -4.52 -4.18
CA THR A 41 10.52 -3.35 -5.04
C THR A 41 11.13 -2.09 -4.41
N ALA A 42 10.95 -1.90 -3.09
CA ALA A 42 11.56 -0.78 -2.36
C ALA A 42 13.09 -0.83 -2.43
N PHE A 43 13.69 -2.01 -2.20
CA PHE A 43 15.13 -2.22 -2.27
C PHE A 43 15.67 -1.96 -3.68
N GLY A 44 14.99 -2.50 -4.71
CA GLY A 44 15.35 -2.26 -6.11
C GLY A 44 15.26 -0.78 -6.50
N PHE A 45 14.19 -0.10 -6.05
CA PHE A 45 13.99 1.32 -6.30
C PHE A 45 15.05 2.19 -5.62
N PHE A 46 15.39 1.90 -4.37
CA PHE A 46 16.48 2.57 -3.65
C PHE A 46 17.81 2.43 -4.39
N ASN A 47 18.19 1.20 -4.76
CA ASN A 47 19.43 0.95 -5.49
C ASN A 47 19.45 1.65 -6.84
N PHE A 48 18.34 1.67 -7.55
CA PHE A 48 18.22 2.40 -8.82
C PHE A 48 18.52 3.90 -8.65
N LEU A 49 17.97 4.54 -7.60
CA LEU A 49 18.22 5.95 -7.33
C LEU A 49 19.68 6.21 -6.96
N ILE A 50 20.30 5.36 -6.15
CA ILE A 50 21.73 5.48 -5.81
C ILE A 50 22.61 5.32 -7.06
N GLN A 51 22.32 4.35 -7.92
CA GLN A 51 23.09 4.12 -9.15
C GLN A 51 22.91 5.25 -10.18
N THR A 52 21.82 5.98 -10.13
CA THR A 52 21.57 7.17 -10.96
C THR A 52 22.12 8.46 -10.35
N ASN A 53 23.06 8.35 -9.39
CA ASN A 53 23.76 9.45 -8.73
C ASN A 53 22.85 10.43 -7.95
N HIS A 54 21.72 9.97 -7.44
CA HIS A 54 20.95 10.77 -6.49
C HIS A 54 21.60 10.74 -5.11
N GLU A 55 21.48 11.83 -4.38
CA GLU A 55 21.94 11.92 -2.99
C GLU A 55 21.21 10.91 -2.09
N LEU A 56 21.92 10.43 -1.07
CA LEU A 56 21.38 9.43 -0.14
C LEU A 56 20.06 9.86 0.50
N ALA A 57 19.97 11.11 0.97
CA ALA A 57 18.74 11.64 1.59
C ALA A 57 17.56 11.66 0.60
N TYR A 58 17.83 11.96 -0.67
CA TYR A 58 16.84 11.92 -1.74
C TYR A 58 16.35 10.49 -2.00
N ALA A 59 17.27 9.54 -2.13
CA ALA A 59 16.94 8.13 -2.37
C ALA A 59 16.16 7.53 -1.20
N GLN A 60 16.52 7.86 0.05
CA GLN A 60 15.81 7.46 1.25
C GLN A 60 14.38 8.04 1.27
N THR A 61 14.23 9.34 0.98
CA THR A 61 12.92 10.02 0.94
C THR A 61 12.02 9.42 -0.14
N ALA A 62 12.56 9.20 -1.34
CA ALA A 62 11.80 8.62 -2.45
C ALA A 62 11.36 7.18 -2.14
N THR A 63 12.23 6.37 -1.53
CA THR A 63 11.90 4.99 -1.13
C THR A 63 10.88 4.96 0.01
N PHE A 64 11.02 5.82 1.01
CA PHE A 64 10.03 5.99 2.07
C PHE A 64 8.66 6.38 1.49
N THR A 65 8.64 7.35 0.56
CA THR A 65 7.42 7.77 -0.13
C THR A 65 6.81 6.64 -0.95
N PHE A 66 7.64 5.86 -1.67
CA PHE A 66 7.18 4.67 -2.37
C PHE A 66 6.49 3.68 -1.42
N MET A 67 7.11 3.38 -0.27
CA MET A 67 6.54 2.45 0.71
C MET A 67 5.19 2.95 1.24
N ALA A 68 5.07 4.24 1.56
CA ALA A 68 3.82 4.85 2.00
C ALA A 68 2.72 4.75 0.93
N ILE A 69 3.02 5.11 -0.32
CA ILE A 69 2.08 5.02 -1.44
C ILE A 69 1.69 3.56 -1.73
N ALA A 70 2.66 2.64 -1.73
CA ALA A 70 2.39 1.21 -1.93
C ALA A 70 1.45 0.65 -0.85
N GLN A 71 1.61 1.06 0.42
CA GLN A 71 0.71 0.66 1.51
C GLN A 71 -0.70 1.23 1.32
N LEU A 72 -0.84 2.49 0.91
CA LEU A 72 -2.14 3.08 0.60
C LEU A 72 -2.83 2.36 -0.57
N MET A 73 -2.07 2.00 -1.61
CA MET A 73 -2.61 1.22 -2.73
C MET A 73 -2.93 -0.23 -2.32
N HIS A 74 -2.17 -0.80 -1.38
CA HIS A 74 -2.42 -2.16 -0.89
C HIS A 74 -3.75 -2.29 -0.13
N ILE A 75 -4.29 -1.19 0.43
CA ILE A 75 -5.61 -1.17 1.05
C ILE A 75 -6.68 -1.70 0.08
N PHE A 76 -6.60 -1.35 -1.21
CA PHE A 76 -7.52 -1.83 -2.23
C PHE A 76 -7.43 -3.35 -2.46
N ASN A 77 -6.24 -3.92 -2.27
CA ASN A 77 -6.02 -5.37 -2.37
C ASN A 77 -6.56 -6.15 -1.16
N VAL A 78 -6.62 -5.51 0.01
CA VAL A 78 -7.03 -6.16 1.26
C VAL A 78 -8.53 -6.02 1.50
N ARG A 79 -9.15 -4.95 0.99
CA ARG A 79 -10.59 -4.68 1.16
C ARG A 79 -11.48 -5.79 0.63
N LYS A 80 -11.13 -6.40 -0.50
CA LYS A 80 -11.91 -7.50 -1.10
C LYS A 80 -11.11 -8.78 -1.19
N GLN A 81 -11.76 -9.90 -0.91
CA GLN A 81 -11.16 -11.22 -1.07
C GLN A 81 -10.94 -11.57 -2.55
N SER A 82 -11.77 -11.05 -3.46
CA SER A 82 -11.65 -11.20 -4.90
C SER A 82 -11.82 -9.87 -5.62
N GLY A 83 -10.87 -9.52 -6.51
CA GLY A 83 -10.91 -8.31 -7.31
C GLY A 83 -10.23 -7.10 -6.66
N PHE A 84 -10.32 -5.96 -7.34
CA PHE A 84 -9.77 -4.68 -6.89
C PHE A 84 -10.81 -3.93 -6.09
N GLY A 85 -10.47 -3.45 -4.90
CA GLY A 85 -11.40 -2.85 -3.94
C GLY A 85 -11.91 -1.43 -4.26
N LEU A 86 -11.74 -0.96 -5.51
CA LEU A 86 -12.29 0.30 -6.02
C LEU A 86 -13.69 0.03 -6.61
N ASP A 87 -14.69 0.10 -5.78
CA ASP A 87 -16.08 -0.04 -6.18
C ASP A 87 -16.96 1.10 -5.60
N LYS A 88 -18.25 1.07 -5.91
CA LYS A 88 -19.18 2.08 -5.39
C LYS A 88 -19.21 2.14 -3.85
N SER A 89 -18.89 1.04 -3.17
CA SER A 89 -18.82 0.99 -1.70
C SER A 89 -17.62 1.76 -1.14
N PHE A 90 -16.53 1.85 -1.90
CA PHE A 90 -15.38 2.69 -1.54
C PHE A 90 -15.77 4.15 -1.38
N PHE A 91 -16.49 4.70 -2.37
CA PHE A 91 -16.91 6.11 -2.35
C PHE A 91 -17.94 6.43 -1.28
N LYS A 92 -18.68 5.43 -0.79
CA LYS A 92 -19.62 5.58 0.35
C LYS A 92 -18.90 5.61 1.70
N ASN A 93 -17.67 5.10 1.80
CA ASN A 93 -16.90 5.04 3.04
C ASN A 93 -16.13 6.34 3.27
N LYS A 94 -16.84 7.38 3.74
CA LYS A 94 -16.26 8.71 4.03
C LYS A 94 -15.08 8.67 5.01
N PRO A 95 -15.10 7.89 6.11
CA PRO A 95 -13.95 7.77 7.02
C PRO A 95 -12.71 7.22 6.33
N LEU A 96 -12.84 6.24 5.45
CA LEU A 96 -11.72 5.68 4.70
C LEU A 96 -11.12 6.71 3.75
N ILE A 97 -11.95 7.44 3.02
CA ILE A 97 -11.50 8.52 2.12
C ILE A 97 -10.79 9.61 2.92
N GLY A 98 -11.35 10.02 4.06
CA GLY A 98 -10.72 10.99 4.96
C GLY A 98 -9.36 10.54 5.45
N ALA A 99 -9.21 9.28 5.83
CA ALA A 99 -7.94 8.69 6.25
C ALA A 99 -6.90 8.68 5.11
N LEU A 100 -7.31 8.34 3.88
CA LEU A 100 -6.42 8.36 2.71
C LEU A 100 -5.96 9.78 2.37
N ILE A 101 -6.86 10.76 2.40
CA ILE A 101 -6.53 12.18 2.16
C ILE A 101 -5.56 12.68 3.24
N LEU A 102 -5.84 12.37 4.51
CA LEU A 102 -4.98 12.75 5.62
C LEU A 102 -3.59 12.13 5.49
N SER A 103 -3.51 10.82 5.19
CA SER A 103 -2.24 10.12 4.99
C SER A 103 -1.44 10.71 3.83
N MET A 104 -2.09 11.03 2.72
CA MET A 104 -1.44 11.69 1.58
C MET A 104 -0.98 13.11 1.95
N GLY A 105 -1.79 13.87 2.69
CA GLY A 105 -1.42 15.20 3.18
C GLY A 105 -0.19 15.16 4.10
N LEU A 106 -0.14 14.22 5.04
CA LEU A 106 1.02 14.01 5.91
C LEU A 106 2.27 13.60 5.11
N GLN A 107 2.11 12.75 4.10
CA GLN A 107 3.22 12.34 3.22
C GLN A 107 3.78 13.53 2.43
N LEU A 108 2.90 14.38 1.86
CA LEU A 108 3.33 15.59 1.17
C LEU A 108 4.00 16.57 2.13
N SER A 109 3.49 16.70 3.35
CA SER A 109 4.09 17.52 4.39
C SER A 109 5.50 17.04 4.75
N ALA A 110 5.70 15.73 4.91
CA ALA A 110 6.99 15.13 5.21
C ALA A 110 8.04 15.34 4.09
N VAL A 111 7.58 15.49 2.84
CA VAL A 111 8.47 15.68 1.68
C VAL A 111 8.76 17.16 1.41
N TYR A 112 7.81 18.07 1.64
CA TYR A 112 7.92 19.45 1.15
C TYR A 112 7.96 20.53 2.22
N LEU A 113 7.53 20.25 3.47
CA LEU A 113 7.62 21.25 4.53
C LEU A 113 9.05 21.34 5.08
N PRO A 114 9.70 22.53 5.08
CA PRO A 114 11.08 22.69 5.56
C PRO A 114 11.28 22.17 6.98
N PHE A 115 10.37 22.47 7.89
CA PHE A 115 10.40 21.99 9.27
C PHE A 115 10.39 20.43 9.33
N MET A 116 9.57 19.79 8.49
CA MET A 116 9.51 18.33 8.44
C MET A 116 10.77 17.72 7.80
N ASN A 117 11.34 18.41 6.81
CA ASN A 117 12.61 17.99 6.19
C ASN A 117 13.76 17.96 7.20
N GLU A 118 13.86 18.99 8.04
CA GLU A 118 14.85 19.02 9.12
C GLU A 118 14.60 17.94 10.18
N LEU A 119 13.35 17.76 10.59
CA LEU A 119 12.98 16.79 11.62
C LEU A 119 13.16 15.34 11.18
N LEU A 120 12.81 15.03 9.92
CA LEU A 120 12.80 13.66 9.39
C LEU A 120 14.02 13.33 8.54
N GLY A 121 14.90 14.29 8.25
CA GLY A 121 16.03 14.12 7.33
C GLY A 121 15.57 13.85 5.89
N THR A 122 14.40 14.36 5.49
CA THR A 122 13.84 14.16 4.16
C THR A 122 14.30 15.23 3.18
N SER A 123 14.20 14.96 1.90
CA SER A 123 14.57 15.85 0.80
C SER A 123 13.41 16.03 -0.17
N PRO A 124 13.16 17.25 -0.69
CA PRO A 124 12.09 17.49 -1.65
C PRO A 124 12.25 16.65 -2.91
N LEU A 125 11.17 15.99 -3.34
CA LEU A 125 11.15 15.12 -4.51
C LEU A 125 10.72 15.88 -5.76
N GLN A 126 11.36 15.57 -6.89
CA GLN A 126 10.97 16.08 -8.20
C GLN A 126 9.67 15.46 -8.69
N ALA A 127 8.90 16.19 -9.51
CA ALA A 127 7.63 15.70 -10.06
C ALA A 127 7.78 14.39 -10.84
N GLY A 128 8.86 14.21 -11.59
CA GLY A 128 9.17 12.97 -12.31
C GLY A 128 9.30 11.76 -11.40
N THR A 129 9.91 11.94 -10.22
CA THR A 129 10.08 10.88 -9.22
C THR A 129 8.74 10.41 -8.66
N TRP A 130 7.78 11.31 -8.46
CA TRP A 130 6.41 10.94 -8.08
C TRP A 130 5.77 10.03 -9.12
N GLY A 131 5.94 10.32 -10.42
CA GLY A 131 5.45 9.47 -11.50
C GLY A 131 6.03 8.04 -11.40
N ILE A 132 7.33 7.92 -11.17
CA ILE A 132 8.00 6.63 -11.00
C ILE A 132 7.50 5.91 -9.74
N ILE A 133 7.31 6.63 -8.63
CA ILE A 133 6.77 6.09 -7.37
C ILE A 133 5.37 5.51 -7.59
N PHE A 134 4.46 6.25 -8.21
CA PHE A 134 3.11 5.76 -8.48
C PHE A 134 3.11 4.57 -9.43
N LEU A 135 3.96 4.57 -10.44
CA LEU A 135 4.10 3.46 -11.37
C LEU A 135 4.64 2.20 -10.67
N ALA A 136 5.70 2.33 -9.88
CA ALA A 136 6.26 1.22 -9.12
C ALA A 136 5.28 0.67 -8.07
N ALA A 137 4.54 1.54 -7.36
CA ALA A 137 3.54 1.14 -6.39
C ALA A 137 2.34 0.44 -7.05
N SER A 138 1.90 0.91 -8.21
CA SER A 138 0.84 0.26 -8.99
C SER A 138 1.28 -1.11 -9.48
N LEU A 139 2.51 -1.21 -10.02
CA LEU A 139 3.06 -2.46 -10.52
C LEU A 139 3.21 -3.49 -9.40
N SER A 140 3.77 -3.12 -8.24
CA SER A 140 3.88 -4.01 -7.09
C SER A 140 2.51 -4.49 -6.61
N THR A 141 1.50 -3.61 -6.61
CA THR A 141 0.11 -3.94 -6.27
C THR A 141 -0.49 -4.97 -7.24
N LEU A 142 -0.26 -4.79 -8.55
CA LEU A 142 -0.72 -5.73 -9.59
C LEU A 142 0.00 -7.08 -9.48
N VAL A 143 1.30 -7.08 -9.21
CA VAL A 143 2.09 -8.32 -8.99
C VAL A 143 1.54 -9.09 -7.79
N VAL A 144 1.31 -8.43 -6.65
CA VAL A 144 0.70 -9.06 -5.47
C VAL A 144 -0.66 -9.65 -5.80
N MET A 145 -1.50 -8.93 -6.55
CA MET A 145 -2.82 -9.40 -6.95
C MET A 145 -2.74 -10.63 -7.88
N GLY A 146 -1.81 -10.63 -8.82
CA GLY A 146 -1.57 -11.76 -9.74
C GLY A 146 -1.07 -13.00 -8.99
N LEU A 147 -0.10 -12.83 -8.10
CA LEU A 147 0.45 -13.93 -7.29
C LEU A 147 -0.59 -14.50 -6.31
N LYS A 148 -1.41 -13.65 -5.68
CA LYS A 148 -2.55 -14.12 -4.84
C LYS A 148 -3.49 -15.03 -5.63
N LYS A 149 -3.75 -14.70 -6.90
CA LYS A 149 -4.59 -15.51 -7.78
C LYS A 149 -3.90 -16.81 -8.17
N ALA A 150 -2.61 -16.76 -8.52
CA ALA A 150 -1.82 -17.93 -8.94
C ALA A 150 -1.66 -18.95 -7.80
N PHE A 151 -1.37 -18.50 -6.59
CA PHE A 151 -1.20 -19.37 -5.42
C PHE A 151 -2.54 -19.72 -4.71
N GLN A 152 -3.69 -19.40 -5.30
CA GLN A 152 -5.02 -19.66 -4.73
C GLN A 152 -5.17 -19.15 -3.28
N LEU A 153 -4.47 -18.11 -2.94
CA LEU A 153 -4.53 -17.47 -1.62
C LEU A 153 -5.79 -16.59 -1.50
N LYS A 154 -6.97 -17.18 -1.80
CA LYS A 154 -8.27 -16.50 -1.66
C LYS A 154 -8.74 -16.49 -0.22
#